data_bae8c3bc447f16b76f106810bdc0c866
#
_entry.id   bae8c3bc447f16b76f106810bdc0c866
#
_cell.length_a   1.000
_cell.length_b   1.000
_cell.length_c   1.000
_cell.angle_alpha   90.00
_cell.angle_beta   90.00
_cell.angle_gamma   90.00
#
_symmetry.space_group_name_H-M   'P 1'
#
loop_
_entity.id
_entity.type
_entity.pdbx_description
1 polymer ?
#
loop_
_entity_poly.entity_id
_entity_poly.type
_entity_poly.pdbx_seq_one_letter_code
_entity_poly.pdbx_strand_id
1 'polypeptide(L)'
;MDLILINLIRMIKFINIFKIFIVLLFLSNTTFAHNHFPITTDSKMMIKRGKILYEQNCASCHMINLSGAKNWKGLDEDGHRKAPPLNGTGHTWHHDDKTLHAIIKYGFAKLVKNYEGKMMGFGEKLSDKDIDNILAYIKSYWPLDLYEIQINMSN
;
A
#
# COMPACT_ATOMS: atom_id res chain seq x y z
N MET A 1 -12.41 -37.66 -52.87
CA MET A 1 -12.73 -36.81 -51.71
C MET A 1 -12.48 -35.37 -52.16
N ASP A 2 -13.55 -34.58 -52.30
CA ASP A 2 -13.50 -33.28 -52.93
C ASP A 2 -12.60 -32.28 -52.21
N LEU A 3 -11.77 -31.59 -53.00
CA LEU A 3 -10.86 -30.54 -52.51
C LEU A 3 -11.59 -29.48 -51.70
N ILE A 4 -12.87 -29.23 -52.03
CA ILE A 4 -13.79 -28.32 -51.31
C ILE A 4 -14.04 -28.81 -49.87
N LEU A 5 -14.27 -30.09 -49.69
CA LEU A 5 -14.55 -30.70 -48.37
C LEU A 5 -13.32 -30.66 -47.46
N ILE A 6 -12.13 -30.86 -48.01
CA ILE A 6 -10.86 -30.79 -47.29
C ILE A 6 -10.60 -29.33 -46.78
N ASN A 7 -10.85 -28.36 -47.65
CA ASN A 7 -10.70 -26.93 -47.30
C ASN A 7 -11.73 -26.48 -46.22
N LEU A 8 -12.94 -26.97 -46.32
CA LEU A 8 -13.98 -26.68 -45.33
C LEU A 8 -13.62 -27.25 -43.94
N ILE A 9 -13.12 -28.50 -43.88
CA ILE A 9 -12.68 -29.13 -42.62
C ILE A 9 -11.51 -28.36 -42.01
N ARG A 10 -10.53 -27.91 -42.84
CA ARG A 10 -9.41 -27.08 -42.35
C ARG A 10 -9.88 -25.76 -41.79
N MET A 11 -10.80 -25.09 -42.44
CA MET A 11 -11.37 -23.82 -41.98
C MET A 11 -12.13 -23.97 -40.67
N ILE A 12 -12.91 -25.00 -40.48
CA ILE A 12 -13.63 -25.29 -39.23
C ILE A 12 -12.64 -25.55 -38.09
N LYS A 13 -11.57 -26.34 -38.33
CA LYS A 13 -10.54 -26.59 -37.32
C LYS A 13 -9.82 -25.29 -36.94
N PHE A 14 -9.53 -24.41 -37.89
CA PHE A 14 -8.87 -23.13 -37.61
C PHE A 14 -9.74 -22.21 -36.77
N ILE A 15 -11.06 -22.13 -37.08
CA ILE A 15 -12.01 -21.33 -36.30
C ILE A 15 -12.14 -21.86 -34.85
N ASN A 16 -12.15 -23.18 -34.67
CA ASN A 16 -12.25 -23.77 -33.34
C ASN A 16 -10.97 -23.54 -32.52
N ILE A 17 -9.78 -23.66 -33.12
CA ILE A 17 -8.49 -23.36 -32.45
C ILE A 17 -8.44 -21.87 -32.07
N PHE A 18 -8.90 -20.98 -32.96
CA PHE A 18 -8.92 -19.54 -32.69
C PHE A 18 -9.90 -19.18 -31.57
N LYS A 19 -11.07 -19.83 -31.51
CA LYS A 19 -12.01 -19.66 -30.39
C LYS A 19 -11.42 -20.13 -29.06
N ILE A 20 -10.72 -21.26 -29.04
CA ILE A 20 -10.03 -21.78 -27.82
C ILE A 20 -8.94 -20.80 -27.39
N PHE A 21 -8.17 -20.25 -28.32
CA PHE A 21 -7.12 -19.28 -28.02
C PHE A 21 -7.68 -17.98 -27.42
N ILE A 22 -8.80 -17.48 -27.95
CA ILE A 22 -9.49 -16.31 -27.38
C ILE A 22 -9.99 -16.60 -25.97
N VAL A 23 -10.60 -17.77 -25.73
CA VAL A 23 -11.07 -18.15 -24.38
C VAL A 23 -9.90 -18.24 -23.40
N LEU A 24 -8.76 -18.78 -23.81
CA LEU A 24 -7.56 -18.84 -22.96
C LEU A 24 -6.99 -17.44 -22.67
N LEU A 25 -7.06 -16.50 -23.59
CA LEU A 25 -6.66 -15.10 -23.36
C LEU A 25 -7.57 -14.39 -22.35
N PHE A 26 -8.86 -14.70 -22.32
CA PHE A 26 -9.78 -14.14 -21.32
C PHE A 26 -9.65 -14.80 -19.95
N LEU A 27 -9.22 -16.07 -19.87
CA LEU A 27 -8.99 -16.76 -18.60
C LEU A 27 -7.71 -16.34 -17.88
N SER A 28 -6.74 -15.73 -18.59
CA SER A 28 -5.47 -15.28 -18.01
C SER A 28 -5.55 -13.94 -17.26
N ASN A 29 -6.70 -13.25 -17.28
CA ASN A 29 -6.90 -11.98 -16.59
C ASN A 29 -7.65 -12.11 -15.25
N THR A 30 -7.57 -13.23 -14.56
CA THR A 30 -7.93 -13.26 -13.15
C THR A 30 -6.84 -12.52 -12.37
N THR A 31 -6.92 -11.20 -12.33
CA THR A 31 -6.24 -10.44 -11.28
C THR A 31 -6.82 -10.94 -9.96
N PHE A 32 -6.08 -11.80 -9.28
CA PHE A 32 -6.30 -12.01 -7.85
C PHE A 32 -6.19 -10.62 -7.23
N ALA A 33 -7.33 -10.06 -6.81
CA ALA A 33 -7.33 -8.95 -5.88
C ALA A 33 -6.62 -9.49 -4.62
N HIS A 34 -5.33 -9.22 -4.52
CA HIS A 34 -4.57 -9.53 -3.32
C HIS A 34 -5.15 -8.61 -2.26
N ASN A 35 -5.92 -9.18 -1.33
CA ASN A 35 -6.23 -8.51 -0.08
C ASN A 35 -4.89 -8.29 0.62
N HIS A 36 -4.31 -7.10 0.45
CA HIS A 36 -3.03 -6.76 1.09
C HIS A 36 -3.19 -6.21 2.51
N PHE A 37 -4.39 -6.28 3.06
CA PHE A 37 -4.67 -6.01 4.46
C PHE A 37 -5.09 -7.29 5.17
N PRO A 38 -4.73 -7.48 6.45
CA PRO A 38 -3.84 -6.62 7.26
C PRO A 38 -2.37 -6.73 6.84
N ILE A 39 -1.61 -5.63 7.03
CA ILE A 39 -0.16 -5.58 6.81
C ILE A 39 0.52 -6.11 8.06
N THR A 40 1.20 -7.26 7.93
CA THR A 40 1.90 -7.89 9.05
C THR A 40 3.40 -7.56 9.07
N THR A 41 4.04 -7.84 10.21
CA THR A 41 5.50 -7.68 10.39
C THR A 41 6.29 -8.99 10.21
N ASP A 42 5.67 -10.03 9.66
CA ASP A 42 6.29 -11.36 9.52
C ASP A 42 7.37 -11.40 8.44
N SER A 43 7.29 -10.54 7.45
CA SER A 43 8.22 -10.49 6.33
C SER A 43 9.41 -9.57 6.60
N LYS A 44 10.55 -10.15 6.95
CA LYS A 44 11.82 -9.42 7.10
C LYS A 44 12.20 -8.62 5.83
N MET A 45 11.82 -9.10 4.66
CA MET A 45 12.08 -8.42 3.39
C MET A 45 11.22 -7.17 3.24
N MET A 46 9.94 -7.21 3.61
CA MET A 46 9.08 -6.03 3.62
C MET A 46 9.62 -4.98 4.58
N ILE A 47 9.97 -5.37 5.81
CA ILE A 47 10.54 -4.46 6.82
C ILE A 47 11.84 -3.83 6.31
N LYS A 48 12.76 -4.61 5.72
CA LYS A 48 14.02 -4.10 5.18
C LYS A 48 13.79 -3.09 4.03
N ARG A 49 12.88 -3.40 3.11
CA ARG A 49 12.52 -2.50 2.01
C ARG A 49 11.81 -1.26 2.55
N GLY A 50 10.89 -1.43 3.49
CA GLY A 50 10.17 -0.34 4.14
C GLY A 50 11.09 0.63 4.87
N LYS A 51 12.13 0.13 5.54
CA LYS A 51 13.15 0.98 6.17
C LYS A 51 13.80 1.93 5.17
N ILE A 52 14.27 1.40 4.03
CA ILE A 52 14.93 2.22 3.00
C ILE A 52 13.98 3.30 2.47
N LEU A 53 12.73 2.92 2.16
CA LEU A 53 11.72 3.83 1.65
C LEU A 53 11.31 4.89 2.68
N TYR A 54 11.19 4.50 3.95
CA TYR A 54 10.91 5.40 5.06
C TYR A 54 12.01 6.45 5.22
N GLU A 55 13.27 6.03 5.23
CA GLU A 55 14.43 6.92 5.34
C GLU A 55 14.46 7.96 4.22
N GLN A 56 14.09 7.55 3.01
CA GLN A 56 14.09 8.41 1.82
C GLN A 56 12.92 9.39 1.74
N ASN A 57 11.76 9.06 2.33
CA ASN A 57 10.53 9.79 2.08
C ASN A 57 9.86 10.35 3.35
N CYS A 58 10.11 9.78 4.52
CA CYS A 58 9.37 10.06 5.75
C CYS A 58 10.24 10.63 6.87
N ALA A 59 11.49 10.18 6.95
CA ALA A 59 12.38 10.47 8.07
C ALA A 59 12.71 11.96 8.24
N SER A 60 12.65 12.76 7.19
CA SER A 60 12.87 14.22 7.27
C SER A 60 11.89 14.92 8.21
N CYS A 61 10.65 14.43 8.30
CA CYS A 61 9.62 14.97 9.17
C CYS A 61 9.40 14.11 10.42
N HIS A 62 9.34 12.76 10.24
CA HIS A 62 9.04 11.83 11.32
C HIS A 62 10.26 11.32 12.08
N MET A 63 11.46 11.81 11.76
CA MET A 63 12.78 11.43 12.29
C MET A 63 13.18 10.00 11.93
N ILE A 64 14.50 9.75 11.88
CA ILE A 64 15.05 8.43 11.51
C ILE A 64 14.65 7.32 12.50
N ASN A 65 14.42 7.67 13.76
CA ASN A 65 14.01 6.79 14.84
C ASN A 65 12.48 6.78 15.07
N LEU A 66 11.71 7.31 14.15
CA LEU A 66 10.25 7.37 14.19
C LEU A 66 9.67 8.17 15.39
N SER A 67 10.48 8.99 16.06
CA SER A 67 10.07 9.73 17.27
C SER A 67 9.17 10.94 16.99
N GLY A 68 9.00 11.31 15.71
CA GLY A 68 8.30 12.54 15.33
C GLY A 68 9.05 13.82 15.71
N ALA A 69 8.47 14.95 15.39
CA ALA A 69 9.04 16.25 15.67
C ALA A 69 8.98 16.59 17.17
N LYS A 70 9.94 17.36 17.66
CA LYS A 70 9.92 17.86 19.05
C LYS A 70 8.63 18.65 19.30
N ASN A 71 7.96 18.37 20.42
CA ASN A 71 6.67 18.98 20.76
C ASN A 71 5.61 18.81 19.65
N TRP A 72 5.52 17.60 19.10
CA TRP A 72 4.64 17.25 17.97
C TRP A 72 3.15 17.55 18.17
N LYS A 73 2.68 17.66 19.43
CA LYS A 73 1.30 18.04 19.75
C LYS A 73 0.99 19.51 19.48
N GLY A 74 2.04 20.33 19.34
CA GLY A 74 1.90 21.75 19.02
C GLY A 74 1.93 22.04 17.51
N LEU A 75 1.94 23.34 17.20
CA LEU A 75 2.07 23.84 15.83
C LEU A 75 3.53 24.26 15.57
N ASP A 76 3.92 24.32 14.31
CA ASP A 76 5.18 24.93 13.86
C ASP A 76 5.02 26.48 13.76
N GLU A 77 6.07 27.16 13.31
CA GLU A 77 6.11 28.61 13.20
C GLU A 77 5.10 29.17 12.17
N ASP A 78 4.71 28.34 11.20
CA ASP A 78 3.72 28.68 10.16
C ASP A 78 2.28 28.30 10.59
N GLY A 79 2.08 27.81 11.81
CA GLY A 79 0.76 27.37 12.30
C GLY A 79 0.33 25.98 11.87
N HIS A 80 1.23 25.17 11.32
CA HIS A 80 0.91 23.82 10.89
C HIS A 80 1.20 22.76 11.97
N ARG A 81 0.41 21.70 11.97
CA ARG A 81 0.64 20.54 12.85
C ARG A 81 1.96 19.87 12.51
N LYS A 82 2.75 19.63 13.55
CA LYS A 82 4.03 18.94 13.44
C LYS A 82 3.84 17.45 13.23
N ALA A 83 4.87 16.79 12.64
CA ALA A 83 4.85 15.36 12.37
C ALA A 83 4.83 14.55 13.69
N PRO A 84 3.83 13.66 13.89
CA PRO A 84 3.72 12.86 15.10
C PRO A 84 4.74 11.71 15.12
N PRO A 85 4.97 11.09 16.30
CA PRO A 85 5.69 9.84 16.42
C PRO A 85 4.98 8.70 15.68
N LEU A 86 5.76 7.81 15.06
CA LEU A 86 5.28 6.61 14.39
C LEU A 86 5.73 5.31 15.07
N ASN A 87 6.50 5.39 16.16
CA ASN A 87 7.10 4.28 16.89
C ASN A 87 6.19 3.69 18.00
N GLY A 88 4.89 3.96 17.97
CA GLY A 88 3.94 3.54 18.99
C GLY A 88 3.69 4.56 20.10
N THR A 89 4.57 5.57 20.29
CA THR A 89 4.37 6.63 21.31
C THR A 89 3.40 7.74 20.86
N GLY A 90 3.04 7.77 19.57
CA GLY A 90 1.98 8.60 19.00
C GLY A 90 0.63 7.88 19.02
N HIS A 91 -0.27 8.25 18.09
CA HIS A 91 -1.60 7.66 17.98
C HIS A 91 -1.85 6.92 16.65
N THR A 92 -0.80 6.66 15.87
CA THR A 92 -0.90 6.02 14.54
C THR A 92 -1.55 4.63 14.61
N TRP A 93 -1.31 3.89 15.68
CA TRP A 93 -1.85 2.56 15.93
C TRP A 93 -3.37 2.53 16.18
N HIS A 94 -4.03 3.68 16.35
CA HIS A 94 -5.50 3.79 16.46
C HIS A 94 -6.23 3.72 15.10
N HIS A 95 -5.50 3.62 13.99
CA HIS A 95 -6.06 3.56 12.65
C HIS A 95 -5.82 2.19 12.01
N ASP A 96 -6.79 1.71 11.25
CA ASP A 96 -6.64 0.49 10.45
C ASP A 96 -5.63 0.69 9.28
N ASP A 97 -5.16 -0.41 8.72
CA ASP A 97 -4.17 -0.39 7.64
C ASP A 97 -4.67 0.34 6.40
N LYS A 98 -5.94 0.22 6.05
CA LYS A 98 -6.53 0.90 4.91
C LYS A 98 -6.49 2.41 5.07
N THR A 99 -6.79 2.89 6.26
CA THR A 99 -6.71 4.32 6.61
C THR A 99 -5.27 4.81 6.58
N LEU A 100 -4.34 4.08 7.20
CA LEU A 100 -2.91 4.44 7.19
C LEU A 100 -2.32 4.46 5.79
N HIS A 101 -2.66 3.46 4.97
CA HIS A 101 -2.28 3.40 3.57
C HIS A 101 -2.80 4.61 2.78
N ALA A 102 -4.09 4.94 2.95
CA ALA A 102 -4.70 6.09 2.29
C ALA A 102 -4.06 7.42 2.71
N ILE A 103 -3.70 7.58 3.99
CA ILE A 103 -3.00 8.78 4.50
C ILE A 103 -1.65 8.94 3.78
N ILE A 104 -0.86 7.88 3.64
CA ILE A 104 0.42 7.94 2.94
C ILE A 104 0.21 8.20 1.45
N LYS A 105 -0.73 7.50 0.84
CA LYS A 105 -0.98 7.57 -0.61
C LYS A 105 -1.48 8.94 -1.05
N TYR A 106 -2.46 9.49 -0.35
CA TYR A 106 -3.17 10.71 -0.78
C TYR A 106 -2.75 11.97 -0.03
N GLY A 107 -2.13 11.84 1.12
CA GLY A 107 -1.85 12.93 2.04
C GLY A 107 -3.06 13.24 2.93
N PHE A 108 -2.79 13.65 4.17
CA PHE A 108 -3.84 13.87 5.17
C PHE A 108 -4.78 15.02 4.78
N ALA A 109 -4.26 16.07 4.13
CA ALA A 109 -5.05 17.22 3.68
C ALA A 109 -6.12 16.87 2.63
N LYS A 110 -5.95 15.79 1.85
CA LYS A 110 -6.97 15.30 0.92
C LYS A 110 -8.07 14.47 1.59
N LEU A 111 -7.78 13.92 2.76
CA LEU A 111 -8.69 13.03 3.48
C LEU A 111 -9.51 13.76 4.54
N VAL A 112 -8.96 14.83 5.12
CA VAL A 112 -9.58 15.59 6.20
C VAL A 112 -9.72 17.05 5.79
N LYS A 113 -10.98 17.52 5.73
CA LYS A 113 -11.29 18.91 5.42
C LYS A 113 -10.69 19.85 6.48
N ASN A 114 -10.09 20.94 6.04
CA ASN A 114 -9.47 21.96 6.90
C ASN A 114 -8.29 21.41 7.75
N TYR A 115 -7.60 20.38 7.25
CA TYR A 115 -6.39 19.90 7.93
C TYR A 115 -5.23 20.88 7.75
N GLU A 116 -4.68 21.34 8.86
CA GLU A 116 -3.61 22.33 8.93
C GLU A 116 -2.21 21.72 9.04
N GLY A 117 -1.95 20.60 8.38
CA GLY A 117 -0.65 19.92 8.39
C GLY A 117 0.02 19.91 7.03
N LYS A 118 1.33 19.61 7.01
CA LYS A 118 2.17 19.61 5.82
C LYS A 118 2.36 18.19 5.21
N MET A 119 1.68 17.14 5.72
CA MET A 119 1.83 15.79 5.19
C MET A 119 1.20 15.69 3.80
N MET A 120 2.07 15.63 2.79
CA MET A 120 1.67 15.43 1.39
C MET A 120 1.37 13.95 1.09
N GLY A 121 0.71 13.68 -0.04
CA GLY A 121 0.53 12.32 -0.56
C GLY A 121 1.74 11.86 -1.37
N PHE A 122 2.00 10.56 -1.32
CA PHE A 122 3.15 9.92 -1.99
C PHE A 122 2.74 8.98 -3.13
N GLY A 123 1.44 8.88 -3.47
CA GLY A 123 0.93 7.93 -4.46
C GLY A 123 1.45 8.12 -5.89
N GLU A 124 1.99 9.30 -6.23
CA GLU A 124 2.65 9.54 -7.51
C GLU A 124 4.10 9.02 -7.54
N LYS A 125 4.72 8.83 -6.35
CA LYS A 125 6.11 8.44 -6.19
C LYS A 125 6.27 6.99 -5.71
N LEU A 126 5.34 6.50 -4.89
CA LEU A 126 5.37 5.19 -4.26
C LEU A 126 4.22 4.33 -4.77
N SER A 127 4.52 3.08 -5.12
CA SER A 127 3.49 2.07 -5.39
C SER A 127 2.76 1.67 -4.11
N ASP A 128 1.57 1.06 -4.22
CA ASP A 128 0.84 0.52 -3.07
C ASP A 128 1.70 -0.48 -2.28
N LYS A 129 2.47 -1.32 -2.97
CA LYS A 129 3.41 -2.25 -2.33
C LYS A 129 4.55 -1.53 -1.59
N ASP A 130 5.05 -0.40 -2.08
CA ASP A 130 6.06 0.39 -1.35
C ASP A 130 5.47 1.00 -0.09
N ILE A 131 4.21 1.45 -0.13
CA ILE A 131 3.48 1.96 1.04
C ILE A 131 3.27 0.86 2.07
N ASP A 132 2.86 -0.36 1.65
CA ASP A 132 2.72 -1.51 2.54
C ASP A 132 4.05 -1.88 3.22
N ASN A 133 5.16 -1.84 2.47
CA ASN A 133 6.48 -2.06 3.03
C ASN A 133 6.85 -1.01 4.11
N ILE A 134 6.54 0.27 3.86
CA ILE A 134 6.75 1.35 4.84
C ILE A 134 5.90 1.10 6.09
N LEU A 135 4.63 0.71 5.94
CA LEU A 135 3.76 0.42 7.08
C LEU A 135 4.26 -0.78 7.87
N ALA A 136 4.71 -1.86 7.23
CA ALA A 136 5.32 -3.01 7.90
C ALA A 136 6.57 -2.59 8.72
N TYR A 137 7.40 -1.69 8.18
CA TYR A 137 8.54 -1.14 8.91
C TYR A 137 8.11 -0.31 10.11
N ILE A 138 7.16 0.60 9.97
CA ILE A 138 6.63 1.42 11.07
C ILE A 138 6.06 0.52 12.17
N LYS A 139 5.22 -0.45 11.82
CA LYS A 139 4.60 -1.38 12.75
C LYS A 139 5.60 -2.27 13.48
N SER A 140 6.77 -2.54 12.90
CA SER A 140 7.84 -3.31 13.54
C SER A 140 8.48 -2.60 14.75
N TYR A 141 8.20 -1.31 14.96
CA TYR A 141 8.63 -0.53 16.12
C TYR A 141 7.60 -0.49 17.24
N TRP A 142 6.38 -0.99 16.98
CA TRP A 142 5.32 -0.89 17.99
C TRP A 142 5.48 -1.96 19.08
N PRO A 143 5.19 -1.62 20.34
CA PRO A 143 4.97 -2.60 21.38
C PRO A 143 3.94 -3.64 20.95
N LEU A 144 4.11 -4.89 21.40
CA LEU A 144 3.29 -6.02 20.91
C LEU A 144 1.78 -5.80 21.16
N ASP A 145 1.43 -5.25 22.31
CA ASP A 145 0.04 -4.94 22.67
C ASP A 145 -0.61 -3.94 21.70
N LEU A 146 0.11 -2.89 21.30
CA LEU A 146 -0.39 -1.91 20.34
C LEU A 146 -0.48 -2.50 18.93
N TYR A 147 0.49 -3.34 18.56
CA TYR A 147 0.48 -4.05 17.27
C TYR A 147 -0.73 -4.99 17.18
N GLU A 148 -1.02 -5.78 18.22
CA GLU A 148 -2.16 -6.69 18.26
C GLU A 148 -3.50 -5.95 18.19
N ILE A 149 -3.66 -4.83 18.89
CA ILE A 149 -4.85 -3.99 18.81
C ILE A 149 -5.06 -3.51 17.36
N GLN A 150 -4.02 -3.01 16.73
CA GLN A 150 -4.11 -2.45 15.39
C GLN A 150 -4.36 -3.52 14.32
N ILE A 151 -3.73 -4.69 14.42
CA ILE A 151 -3.98 -5.83 13.50
C ILE A 151 -5.44 -6.28 13.58
N ASN A 152 -6.00 -6.39 14.79
CA ASN A 152 -7.40 -6.75 14.96
C ASN A 152 -8.38 -5.73 14.37
N MET A 153 -7.99 -4.47 14.31
CA MET A 153 -8.77 -3.40 13.69
C MET A 153 -8.69 -3.45 12.16
N SER A 154 -7.62 -4.03 11.61
CA SER A 154 -7.34 -4.09 10.17
C SER A 154 -7.89 -5.35 9.48
N ASN A 155 -8.45 -6.30 10.24
CA ASN A 155 -9.03 -7.57 9.76
C ASN A 155 -10.46 -7.43 9.19
#